data_037ab5c74e1dd57242c360e1c761bb4a
#
_entry.id   037ab5c74e1dd57242c360e1c761bb4a
#
_cell.length_a   1.000
_cell.length_b   1.000
_cell.length_c   1.000
_cell.angle_alpha   90.00
_cell.angle_beta   90.00
_cell.angle_gamma   90.00
#
_symmetry.space_group_name_H-M   'P 1'
#
loop_
_entity.id
_entity.type
_entity.pdbx_description
1 polymer ?
#
loop_
_entity_poly.entity_id
_entity_poly.type
_entity_poly.pdbx_seq_one_letter_code
_entity_poly.pdbx_strand_id
1 'polypeptide(L)'
;MRHVPEPNVRSFRRDLSRWGRENRRSFPWRETGDPFRILVAEVLLQRSRGKTVAKAYERLFARWPGAASLARARSDTIERVIRPLGLTRRARTLKEMAAVIDGLGEVPSTLDGLLALPGVGPYAAGATLAVAFGKRTPVVDGVTARVYRRYFGLESAVPASSDPELWRVVAEASPAHKNKEWNWAVLDLASSVCLPRVPRCHECPLRTHCRWSQAHD
;
A
#
# COMPACT_ATOMS: atom_id res chain seq x y z
N MET A 1 -16.56 -36.44 5.89
CA MET A 1 -15.61 -35.31 5.98
C MET A 1 -15.60 -34.58 4.64
N ARG A 2 -15.97 -33.30 4.59
CA ARG A 2 -15.88 -32.52 3.34
C ARG A 2 -14.39 -32.27 3.02
N HIS A 3 -13.98 -32.67 1.84
CA HIS A 3 -12.61 -32.40 1.39
C HIS A 3 -12.42 -30.88 1.31
N VAL A 4 -11.55 -30.36 2.17
CA VAL A 4 -11.19 -28.94 2.21
C VAL A 4 -10.10 -28.69 1.16
N PRO A 5 -10.35 -27.89 0.12
CA PRO A 5 -9.34 -27.63 -0.90
C PRO A 5 -8.13 -26.91 -0.30
N GLU A 6 -6.93 -27.39 -0.66
CA GLU A 6 -5.69 -26.75 -0.26
C GLU A 6 -5.58 -25.31 -0.81
N PRO A 7 -5.02 -24.38 -0.05
CA PRO A 7 -4.73 -23.05 -0.55
C PRO A 7 -3.76 -23.14 -1.72
N ASN A 8 -4.10 -22.52 -2.83
CA ASN A 8 -3.21 -22.52 -3.99
C ASN A 8 -3.07 -21.13 -4.61
N VAL A 9 -1.86 -20.84 -5.05
CA VAL A 9 -1.45 -19.56 -5.62
C VAL A 9 -2.23 -19.20 -6.88
N ARG A 10 -2.58 -20.17 -7.74
CA ARG A 10 -3.31 -19.93 -8.99
C ARG A 10 -4.73 -19.40 -8.70
N SER A 11 -5.45 -20.08 -7.80
CA SER A 11 -6.78 -19.63 -7.38
C SER A 11 -6.73 -18.28 -6.69
N PHE A 12 -5.77 -18.07 -5.79
CA PHE A 12 -5.55 -16.79 -5.13
C PHE A 12 -5.37 -15.64 -6.14
N ARG A 13 -4.46 -15.82 -7.11
CA ARG A 13 -4.21 -14.82 -8.17
C ARG A 13 -5.45 -14.55 -9.03
N ARG A 14 -6.08 -15.61 -9.52
CA ARG A 14 -7.25 -15.51 -10.40
C ARG A 14 -8.39 -14.75 -9.73
N ASP A 15 -8.76 -15.20 -8.54
CA ASP A 15 -9.97 -14.73 -7.87
C ASP A 15 -9.77 -13.32 -7.29
N LEU A 16 -8.59 -13.04 -6.71
CA LEU A 16 -8.26 -11.70 -6.26
C LEU A 16 -8.13 -10.70 -7.41
N SER A 17 -7.51 -11.09 -8.53
CA SER A 17 -7.38 -10.20 -9.70
C SER A 17 -8.73 -9.89 -10.35
N ARG A 18 -9.65 -10.85 -10.40
CA ARG A 18 -11.02 -10.64 -10.89
C ARG A 18 -11.76 -9.66 -9.98
N TRP A 19 -11.79 -9.96 -8.71
CA TRP A 19 -12.46 -9.13 -7.70
C TRP A 19 -11.90 -7.71 -7.67
N GLY A 20 -10.58 -7.55 -7.74
CA GLY A 20 -9.91 -6.26 -7.71
C GLY A 20 -10.25 -5.33 -8.88
N ARG A 21 -10.58 -5.88 -10.07
CA ARG A 21 -11.06 -5.07 -11.20
C ARG A 21 -12.45 -4.48 -10.95
N GLU A 22 -13.32 -5.22 -10.28
CA GLU A 22 -14.72 -4.85 -10.04
C GLU A 22 -14.87 -3.98 -8.78
N ASN A 23 -13.94 -4.12 -7.82
CA ASN A 23 -14.04 -3.51 -6.48
C ASN A 23 -12.91 -2.51 -6.18
N ARG A 24 -12.25 -1.98 -7.21
CA ARG A 24 -11.17 -1.00 -7.05
C ARG A 24 -11.70 0.28 -6.39
N ARG A 25 -11.09 0.65 -5.25
CA ARG A 25 -11.38 1.95 -4.64
C ARG A 25 -10.70 3.07 -5.42
N SER A 26 -11.42 4.18 -5.62
CA SER A 26 -10.85 5.38 -6.23
C SER A 26 -10.20 6.26 -5.18
N PHE A 27 -8.95 6.69 -5.47
CA PHE A 27 -8.21 7.67 -4.69
C PHE A 27 -7.37 8.54 -5.64
N PRO A 28 -7.15 9.83 -5.36
CA PRO A 28 -6.44 10.74 -6.27
C PRO A 28 -5.04 10.24 -6.70
N TRP A 29 -4.31 9.59 -5.78
CA TRP A 29 -2.99 9.03 -6.07
C TRP A 29 -3.01 7.75 -6.91
N ARG A 30 -4.17 7.16 -7.14
CA ARG A 30 -4.34 6.00 -8.03
C ARG A 30 -4.62 6.40 -9.48
N GLU A 31 -4.97 7.67 -9.69
CA GLU A 31 -5.28 8.24 -11.00
C GLU A 31 -4.12 9.04 -11.61
N THR A 32 -2.97 9.06 -10.92
CA THR A 32 -1.74 9.70 -11.41
C THR A 32 -0.65 8.69 -11.71
N GLY A 33 0.20 9.01 -12.70
CA GLY A 33 1.47 8.31 -12.93
C GLY A 33 2.69 9.05 -12.37
N ASP A 34 2.50 10.21 -11.74
CA ASP A 34 3.59 11.03 -11.22
C ASP A 34 4.22 10.38 -9.97
N PRO A 35 5.52 9.97 -10.03
CA PRO A 35 6.19 9.29 -8.92
C PRO A 35 6.24 10.14 -7.65
N PHE A 36 6.41 11.45 -7.76
CA PHE A 36 6.43 12.34 -6.59
C PHE A 36 5.07 12.36 -5.89
N ARG A 37 4.00 12.47 -6.65
CA ARG A 37 2.63 12.46 -6.12
C ARG A 37 2.29 11.14 -5.45
N ILE A 38 2.72 10.03 -6.03
CA ILE A 38 2.54 8.68 -5.45
C ILE A 38 3.32 8.56 -4.14
N LEU A 39 4.60 8.96 -4.13
CA LEU A 39 5.44 8.90 -2.94
C LEU A 39 4.89 9.76 -1.79
N VAL A 40 4.43 10.98 -2.07
CA VAL A 40 3.78 11.84 -1.08
C VAL A 40 2.54 11.16 -0.50
N ALA A 41 1.73 10.50 -1.33
CA ALA A 41 0.57 9.77 -0.83
C ALA A 41 0.97 8.65 0.14
N GLU A 42 2.02 7.88 -0.17
CA GLU A 42 2.50 6.80 0.70
C GLU A 42 3.00 7.34 2.06
N VAL A 43 3.68 8.48 2.07
CA VAL A 43 4.07 9.15 3.32
C VAL A 43 2.85 9.64 4.10
N LEU A 44 1.84 10.20 3.44
CA LEU A 44 0.61 10.65 4.09
C LEU A 44 -0.27 9.50 4.61
N LEU A 45 -0.23 8.34 3.96
CA LEU A 45 -1.01 7.15 4.34
C LEU A 45 -0.49 6.45 5.61
N GLN A 46 0.77 6.66 5.98
CA GLN A 46 1.32 6.08 7.21
C GLN A 46 0.40 6.40 8.41
N ARG A 47 -0.19 5.37 9.04
CA ARG A 47 -1.13 5.47 10.17
C ARG A 47 -2.35 6.37 9.93
N SER A 48 -2.75 6.61 8.68
CA SER A 48 -3.88 7.47 8.34
C SER A 48 -4.89 6.75 7.45
N ARG A 49 -6.17 7.13 7.57
CA ARG A 49 -7.23 6.54 6.76
C ARG A 49 -7.25 7.16 5.36
N GLY A 50 -7.34 6.36 4.30
CA GLY A 50 -7.30 6.81 2.92
C GLY A 50 -8.29 7.95 2.58
N LYS A 51 -9.52 7.89 3.08
CA LYS A 51 -10.52 8.97 2.87
C LYS A 51 -10.08 10.32 3.45
N THR A 52 -9.40 10.32 4.61
CA THR A 52 -8.86 11.55 5.23
C THR A 52 -7.65 12.05 4.47
N VAL A 53 -6.78 11.11 4.05
CA VAL A 53 -5.61 11.43 3.23
C VAL A 53 -6.01 12.04 1.89
N ALA A 54 -7.05 11.54 1.21
CA ALA A 54 -7.49 12.06 -0.08
C ALA A 54 -7.77 13.58 -0.02
N LYS A 55 -8.51 14.02 1.00
CA LYS A 55 -8.79 15.45 1.19
C LYS A 55 -7.54 16.30 1.44
N ALA A 56 -6.61 15.80 2.24
CA ALA A 56 -5.36 16.50 2.53
C ALA A 56 -4.43 16.52 1.31
N TYR A 57 -4.37 15.42 0.57
CA TYR A 57 -3.61 15.26 -0.66
C TYR A 57 -4.05 16.26 -1.74
N GLU A 58 -5.35 16.37 -2.01
CA GLU A 58 -5.90 17.30 -2.99
C GLU A 58 -5.57 18.75 -2.61
N ARG A 59 -5.76 19.14 -1.34
CA ARG A 59 -5.41 20.47 -0.86
C ARG A 59 -3.90 20.77 -0.95
N LEU A 60 -3.07 19.75 -0.69
CA LEU A 60 -1.62 19.88 -0.77
C LEU A 60 -1.18 20.14 -2.20
N PHE A 61 -1.65 19.34 -3.16
CA PHE A 61 -1.26 19.48 -4.55
C PHE A 61 -1.93 20.62 -5.31
N ALA A 62 -3.08 21.08 -4.85
CA ALA A 62 -3.68 22.35 -5.33
C ALA A 62 -2.78 23.56 -4.99
N ARG A 63 -2.03 23.48 -3.87
CA ARG A 63 -1.18 24.59 -3.42
C ARG A 63 0.28 24.42 -3.85
N TRP A 64 0.78 23.20 -3.87
CA TRP A 64 2.16 22.86 -4.23
C TRP A 64 2.17 21.71 -5.24
N PRO A 65 2.09 21.98 -6.53
CA PRO A 65 1.88 20.96 -7.56
C PRO A 65 3.04 19.98 -7.76
N GLY A 66 4.27 20.33 -7.31
CA GLY A 66 5.46 19.50 -7.48
C GLY A 66 6.50 19.69 -6.37
N ALA A 67 7.61 18.96 -6.48
CA ALA A 67 8.69 18.92 -5.49
C ALA A 67 9.26 20.31 -5.23
N ALA A 68 9.62 21.04 -6.27
CA ALA A 68 10.19 22.39 -6.17
C ALA A 68 9.31 23.36 -5.37
N SER A 69 8.00 23.33 -5.59
CA SER A 69 7.06 24.21 -4.89
C SER A 69 6.88 23.80 -3.42
N LEU A 70 6.83 22.49 -3.14
CA LEU A 70 6.69 21.98 -1.79
C LEU A 70 7.97 22.19 -0.96
N ALA A 71 9.15 22.06 -1.57
CA ALA A 71 10.44 22.32 -0.93
C ALA A 71 10.56 23.77 -0.43
N ARG A 72 10.05 24.73 -1.21
CA ARG A 72 10.04 26.15 -0.86
C ARG A 72 8.92 26.58 0.09
N ALA A 73 7.94 25.68 0.36
CA ALA A 73 6.83 25.97 1.22
C ALA A 73 7.26 26.17 2.69
N ARG A 74 6.54 26.99 3.42
CA ARG A 74 6.71 27.12 4.87
C ARG A 74 6.13 25.88 5.59
N SER A 75 6.89 25.30 6.49
CA SER A 75 6.50 24.07 7.22
C SER A 75 5.17 24.22 7.98
N ASP A 76 4.94 25.40 8.60
CA ASP A 76 3.69 25.70 9.31
C ASP A 76 2.47 25.71 8.38
N THR A 77 2.67 26.06 7.11
CA THR A 77 1.58 26.05 6.11
C THR A 77 1.28 24.64 5.62
N ILE A 78 2.32 23.80 5.43
CA ILE A 78 2.14 22.37 5.12
C ILE A 78 1.42 21.70 6.29
N GLU A 79 1.87 21.98 7.53
CA GLU A 79 1.26 21.42 8.75
C GLU A 79 -0.23 21.72 8.83
N ARG A 80 -0.65 22.95 8.55
CA ARG A 80 -2.08 23.32 8.54
C ARG A 80 -2.89 22.48 7.54
N VAL A 81 -2.33 22.16 6.38
CA VAL A 81 -2.99 21.33 5.36
C VAL A 81 -3.13 19.89 5.82
N ILE A 82 -2.08 19.32 6.43
CA ILE A 82 -2.07 17.90 6.83
C ILE A 82 -2.54 17.67 8.27
N ARG A 83 -2.85 18.71 9.04
CA ARG A 83 -3.31 18.62 10.45
C ARG A 83 -4.42 17.59 10.69
N PRO A 84 -5.42 17.42 9.79
CA PRO A 84 -6.44 16.39 9.96
C PRO A 84 -5.92 14.95 10.01
N LEU A 85 -4.67 14.72 9.63
CA LEU A 85 -4.02 13.40 9.67
C LEU A 85 -3.35 13.11 11.04
N GLY A 86 -3.28 14.09 11.94
CA GLY A 86 -2.82 13.92 13.32
C GLY A 86 -1.30 13.82 13.52
N LEU A 87 -0.48 13.87 12.47
CA LEU A 87 0.97 13.71 12.56
C LEU A 87 1.70 14.90 11.93
N THR A 88 1.77 16.00 12.69
CA THR A 88 2.33 17.29 12.24
C THR A 88 3.81 17.22 11.84
N ARG A 89 4.59 16.33 12.47
CA ARG A 89 6.00 16.09 12.11
C ARG A 89 6.19 15.73 10.62
N ARG A 90 5.16 15.17 9.96
CA ARG A 90 5.21 14.86 8.52
C ARG A 90 5.39 16.10 7.65
N ALA A 91 4.96 17.27 8.10
CA ALA A 91 5.13 18.51 7.34
C ALA A 91 6.61 18.78 7.05
N ARG A 92 7.45 18.61 8.06
CA ARG A 92 8.89 18.74 7.93
C ARG A 92 9.47 17.66 7.02
N THR A 93 9.10 16.41 7.26
CA THR A 93 9.54 15.27 6.45
C THR A 93 9.17 15.44 4.97
N LEU A 94 7.94 15.86 4.66
CA LEU A 94 7.50 16.11 3.29
C LEU A 94 8.30 17.23 2.63
N LYS A 95 8.60 18.31 3.37
CA LYS A 95 9.43 19.40 2.87
C LYS A 95 10.86 18.96 2.59
N GLU A 96 11.48 18.23 3.53
CA GLU A 96 12.84 17.71 3.39
C GLU A 96 12.94 16.73 2.21
N MET A 97 11.98 15.80 2.11
CA MET A 97 11.89 14.87 0.98
C MET A 97 11.76 15.60 -0.36
N ALA A 98 10.89 16.61 -0.40
CA ALA A 98 10.69 17.41 -1.61
C ALA A 98 11.97 18.19 -2.00
N ALA A 99 12.71 18.70 -1.02
CA ALA A 99 13.98 19.41 -1.28
C ALA A 99 15.06 18.49 -1.86
N VAL A 100 15.15 17.25 -1.34
CA VAL A 100 16.08 16.25 -1.89
C VAL A 100 15.70 15.90 -3.33
N ILE A 101 14.41 15.66 -3.61
CA ILE A 101 13.92 15.32 -4.95
C ILE A 101 14.10 16.50 -5.92
N ASP A 102 13.86 17.74 -5.48
CA ASP A 102 14.09 18.94 -6.28
C ASP A 102 15.58 19.08 -6.67
N GLY A 103 16.49 18.80 -5.73
CA GLY A 103 17.93 18.78 -5.97
C GLY A 103 18.40 17.66 -6.89
N LEU A 104 17.74 16.51 -6.89
CA LEU A 104 18.03 15.39 -7.80
C LEU A 104 17.42 15.58 -9.20
N GLY A 105 16.42 16.44 -9.34
CA GLY A 105 15.67 16.66 -10.57
C GLY A 105 14.59 15.59 -10.85
N GLU A 106 14.64 14.45 -10.17
CA GLU A 106 13.68 13.34 -10.35
C GLU A 106 13.52 12.51 -9.06
N VAL A 107 12.44 11.73 -9.00
CA VAL A 107 12.26 10.73 -7.93
C VAL A 107 13.12 9.51 -8.23
N PRO A 108 13.96 9.04 -7.30
CA PRO A 108 14.75 7.83 -7.49
C PRO A 108 13.89 6.61 -7.85
N SER A 109 14.36 5.83 -8.83
CA SER A 109 13.67 4.64 -9.32
C SER A 109 14.29 3.32 -8.80
N THR A 110 15.19 3.40 -7.80
CA THR A 110 15.81 2.25 -7.12
C THR A 110 15.36 2.16 -5.67
N LEU A 111 15.44 0.96 -5.09
CA LEU A 111 15.09 0.76 -3.67
C LEU A 111 15.97 1.61 -2.75
N ASP A 112 17.27 1.55 -2.93
CA ASP A 112 18.24 2.28 -2.11
C ASP A 112 18.05 3.80 -2.24
N GLY A 113 17.85 4.29 -3.46
CA GLY A 113 17.58 5.71 -3.68
C GLY A 113 16.30 6.21 -3.02
N LEU A 114 15.24 5.39 -3.00
CA LEU A 114 14.00 5.72 -2.29
C LEU A 114 14.17 5.64 -0.77
N LEU A 115 14.89 4.64 -0.27
CA LEU A 115 15.16 4.50 1.17
C LEU A 115 16.04 5.62 1.73
N ALA A 116 16.86 6.25 0.90
CA ALA A 116 17.66 7.43 1.28
C ALA A 116 16.81 8.70 1.47
N LEU A 117 15.57 8.73 0.99
CA LEU A 117 14.70 9.89 1.12
C LEU A 117 14.11 10.01 2.53
N PRO A 118 14.03 11.24 3.08
CA PRO A 118 13.42 11.49 4.38
C PRO A 118 12.00 10.92 4.49
N GLY A 119 11.75 10.11 5.53
CA GLY A 119 10.43 9.54 5.83
C GLY A 119 9.98 8.38 4.96
N VAL A 120 10.83 7.91 4.06
CA VAL A 120 10.53 6.78 3.18
C VAL A 120 11.08 5.49 3.79
N GLY A 121 10.19 4.62 4.24
CA GLY A 121 10.54 3.28 4.71
C GLY A 121 10.36 2.22 3.62
N PRO A 122 10.71 0.95 3.92
CA PRO A 122 10.66 -0.16 2.95
C PRO A 122 9.30 -0.32 2.27
N TYR A 123 8.20 -0.14 3.01
CA TYR A 123 6.85 -0.21 2.46
C TYR A 123 6.60 0.90 1.42
N ALA A 124 6.86 2.16 1.79
CA ALA A 124 6.62 3.30 0.89
C ALA A 124 7.52 3.23 -0.36
N ALA A 125 8.77 2.82 -0.19
CA ALA A 125 9.70 2.58 -1.29
C ALA A 125 9.18 1.48 -2.23
N GLY A 126 8.81 0.32 -1.68
CA GLY A 126 8.25 -0.80 -2.46
C GLY A 126 6.96 -0.44 -3.18
N ALA A 127 6.03 0.25 -2.50
CA ALA A 127 4.78 0.73 -3.09
C ALA A 127 5.03 1.72 -4.24
N THR A 128 5.96 2.66 -4.05
CA THR A 128 6.35 3.61 -5.11
C THR A 128 6.96 2.88 -6.31
N LEU A 129 7.86 1.93 -6.10
CA LEU A 129 8.44 1.12 -7.17
C LEU A 129 7.38 0.35 -7.96
N ALA A 130 6.43 -0.26 -7.26
CA ALA A 130 5.38 -1.03 -7.89
C ALA A 130 4.39 -0.15 -8.67
N VAL A 131 3.99 0.99 -8.08
CA VAL A 131 2.89 1.83 -8.61
C VAL A 131 3.40 2.83 -9.65
N ALA A 132 4.49 3.54 -9.36
CA ALA A 132 5.02 4.59 -10.22
C ALA A 132 5.94 4.05 -11.33
N PHE A 133 6.74 3.04 -11.01
CA PHE A 133 7.76 2.52 -11.91
C PHE A 133 7.44 1.12 -12.49
N GLY A 134 6.28 0.54 -12.13
CA GLY A 134 5.84 -0.75 -12.65
C GLY A 134 6.74 -1.94 -12.24
N LYS A 135 7.62 -1.75 -11.27
CA LYS A 135 8.55 -2.81 -10.83
C LYS A 135 7.83 -3.91 -10.08
N ARG A 136 8.28 -5.15 -10.26
CA ARG A 136 7.76 -6.29 -9.50
C ARG A 136 8.28 -6.23 -8.06
N THR A 137 7.61 -5.45 -7.24
CA THR A 137 7.93 -5.29 -5.83
C THR A 137 6.73 -5.71 -5.00
N PRO A 138 6.82 -6.79 -4.22
CA PRO A 138 5.81 -7.14 -3.24
C PRO A 138 5.64 -6.02 -2.22
N VAL A 139 4.39 -5.68 -1.91
CA VAL A 139 4.07 -4.65 -0.92
C VAL A 139 3.36 -5.33 0.24
N VAL A 140 4.03 -5.41 1.39
CA VAL A 140 3.52 -6.07 2.59
C VAL A 140 3.58 -5.14 3.79
N ASP A 141 2.42 -4.92 4.38
CA ASP A 141 2.25 -4.28 5.69
C ASP A 141 1.39 -5.17 6.60
N GLY A 142 1.12 -4.72 7.82
CA GLY A 142 0.27 -5.47 8.75
C GLY A 142 -1.17 -5.68 8.24
N VAL A 143 -1.63 -4.85 7.29
CA VAL A 143 -2.98 -4.94 6.73
C VAL A 143 -3.04 -6.02 5.64
N THR A 144 -2.12 -5.98 4.70
CA THR A 144 -2.03 -6.95 3.60
C THR A 144 -1.52 -8.31 4.07
N ALA A 145 -0.58 -8.35 5.02
CA ALA A 145 -0.09 -9.57 5.65
C ALA A 145 -1.22 -10.46 6.19
N ARG A 146 -2.25 -9.85 6.78
CA ARG A 146 -3.43 -10.58 7.28
C ARG A 146 -4.15 -11.39 6.19
N VAL A 147 -4.25 -10.85 4.97
CA VAL A 147 -4.89 -11.57 3.85
C VAL A 147 -4.10 -12.82 3.50
N TYR A 148 -2.78 -12.68 3.35
CA TYR A 148 -1.90 -13.80 3.03
C TYR A 148 -1.90 -14.84 4.16
N ARG A 149 -1.70 -14.41 5.40
CA ARG A 149 -1.69 -15.32 6.56
C ARG A 149 -2.99 -16.10 6.66
N ARG A 150 -4.14 -15.45 6.57
CA ARG A 150 -5.44 -16.11 6.65
C ARG A 150 -5.68 -17.05 5.48
N TYR A 151 -5.35 -16.66 4.27
CA TYR A 151 -5.59 -17.49 3.10
C TYR A 151 -4.70 -18.73 3.10
N PHE A 152 -3.40 -18.56 3.33
CA PHE A 152 -2.43 -19.65 3.28
C PHE A 152 -2.28 -20.41 4.61
N GLY A 153 -2.90 -19.96 5.69
CA GLY A 153 -2.80 -20.60 7.01
C GLY A 153 -1.44 -20.40 7.67
N LEU A 154 -0.80 -19.24 7.47
CA LEU A 154 0.50 -18.96 8.07
C LEU A 154 0.32 -18.57 9.54
N GLU A 155 0.81 -19.41 10.44
CA GLU A 155 0.83 -19.16 11.88
C GLU A 155 2.14 -18.46 12.25
N SER A 156 2.11 -17.14 12.35
CA SER A 156 3.28 -16.37 12.71
C SER A 156 2.91 -15.18 13.58
N ALA A 157 3.57 -15.07 14.74
CA ALA A 157 3.51 -13.92 15.64
C ALA A 157 4.54 -12.84 15.26
N VAL A 158 5.41 -13.12 14.30
CA VAL A 158 6.48 -12.22 13.85
C VAL A 158 5.87 -11.02 13.11
N PRO A 159 6.36 -9.79 13.32
CA PRO A 159 5.95 -8.64 12.53
C PRO A 159 6.09 -8.89 11.03
N ALA A 160 5.15 -8.40 10.23
CA ALA A 160 5.13 -8.63 8.77
C ALA A 160 6.44 -8.26 8.07
N SER A 161 7.12 -7.22 8.55
CA SER A 161 8.42 -6.76 8.01
C SER A 161 9.57 -7.75 8.23
N SER A 162 9.45 -8.65 9.21
CA SER A 162 10.51 -9.56 9.65
C SER A 162 10.14 -11.05 9.50
N ASP A 163 9.07 -11.35 8.75
CA ASP A 163 8.52 -12.70 8.57
C ASP A 163 8.97 -13.31 7.23
N PRO A 164 10.03 -14.15 7.19
CA PRO A 164 10.58 -14.67 5.95
C PRO A 164 9.60 -15.58 5.20
N GLU A 165 8.77 -16.34 5.93
CA GLU A 165 7.78 -17.23 5.33
C GLU A 165 6.69 -16.42 4.63
N LEU A 166 6.19 -15.38 5.28
CA LEU A 166 5.24 -14.45 4.68
C LEU A 166 5.81 -13.84 3.39
N TRP A 167 7.06 -13.34 3.42
CA TRP A 167 7.68 -12.72 2.25
C TRP A 167 7.87 -13.72 1.11
N ARG A 168 8.24 -14.97 1.40
CA ARG A 168 8.32 -16.04 0.41
C ARG A 168 6.97 -16.28 -0.27
N VAL A 169 5.91 -16.44 0.53
CA VAL A 169 4.54 -16.65 0.02
C VAL A 169 4.05 -15.46 -0.79
N VAL A 170 4.31 -14.24 -0.34
CA VAL A 170 3.92 -13.02 -1.06
C VAL A 170 4.66 -12.90 -2.39
N ALA A 171 5.96 -13.18 -2.41
CA ALA A 171 6.75 -13.16 -3.65
C ALA A 171 6.25 -14.22 -4.66
N GLU A 172 5.92 -15.41 -4.17
CA GLU A 172 5.33 -16.48 -4.97
C GLU A 172 3.92 -16.09 -5.47
N ALA A 173 3.07 -15.53 -4.60
CA ALA A 173 1.70 -15.14 -4.95
C ALA A 173 1.64 -13.91 -5.86
N SER A 174 2.64 -13.04 -5.86
CA SER A 174 2.66 -11.83 -6.69
C SER A 174 2.82 -12.19 -8.17
N PRO A 175 1.99 -11.66 -9.08
CA PRO A 175 2.12 -11.93 -10.50
C PRO A 175 3.38 -11.28 -11.09
N ALA A 176 3.84 -11.78 -12.24
CA ALA A 176 4.99 -11.19 -12.95
C ALA A 176 4.68 -9.79 -13.52
N HIS A 177 3.41 -9.54 -13.86
CA HIS A 177 2.93 -8.30 -14.45
C HIS A 177 1.74 -7.74 -13.67
N LYS A 178 1.36 -6.48 -13.93
CA LYS A 178 0.21 -5.81 -13.28
C LYS A 178 0.36 -5.70 -11.76
N ASN A 179 1.58 -5.46 -11.29
CA ASN A 179 1.87 -5.40 -9.85
C ASN A 179 1.13 -4.26 -9.13
N LYS A 180 0.92 -3.14 -9.79
CA LYS A 180 0.13 -2.01 -9.30
C LYS A 180 -1.30 -2.43 -8.95
N GLU A 181 -2.00 -2.99 -9.93
CA GLU A 181 -3.39 -3.45 -9.77
C GLU A 181 -3.49 -4.58 -8.73
N TRP A 182 -2.51 -5.48 -8.72
CA TRP A 182 -2.41 -6.55 -7.74
C TRP A 182 -2.29 -6.03 -6.32
N ASN A 183 -1.32 -5.16 -6.07
CA ASN A 183 -1.11 -4.57 -4.73
C ASN A 183 -2.35 -3.81 -4.26
N TRP A 184 -3.02 -3.08 -5.16
CA TRP A 184 -4.27 -2.41 -4.83
C TRP A 184 -5.41 -3.38 -4.52
N ALA A 185 -5.52 -4.51 -5.24
CA ALA A 185 -6.54 -5.52 -4.97
C ALA A 185 -6.36 -6.14 -3.58
N VAL A 186 -5.12 -6.48 -3.19
CA VAL A 186 -4.83 -6.98 -1.83
C VAL A 186 -5.20 -5.95 -0.77
N LEU A 187 -4.79 -4.67 -0.95
CA LEU A 187 -5.10 -3.57 -0.03
C LEU A 187 -6.61 -3.33 0.09
N ASP A 188 -7.33 -3.40 -1.04
CA ASP A 188 -8.77 -3.15 -1.07
C ASP A 188 -9.52 -4.30 -0.39
N LEU A 189 -9.16 -5.55 -0.67
CA LEU A 189 -9.72 -6.71 0.01
C LEU A 189 -9.46 -6.67 1.52
N ALA A 190 -8.23 -6.34 1.93
CA ALA A 190 -7.85 -6.22 3.33
C ALA A 190 -8.61 -5.13 4.08
N SER A 191 -9.02 -4.08 3.36
CA SER A 191 -9.67 -2.91 3.95
C SER A 191 -11.20 -2.96 3.94
N SER A 192 -11.80 -3.80 3.10
CA SER A 192 -13.26 -3.85 2.91
C SER A 192 -13.90 -5.20 3.27
N VAL A 193 -13.20 -6.29 3.06
CA VAL A 193 -13.71 -7.65 3.23
C VAL A 193 -12.96 -8.42 4.33
N CYS A 194 -11.64 -8.57 4.19
CA CYS A 194 -10.82 -9.30 5.16
C CYS A 194 -10.48 -8.39 6.36
N LEU A 195 -11.49 -8.00 7.14
CA LEU A 195 -11.35 -7.09 8.27
C LEU A 195 -10.62 -7.74 9.46
N PRO A 196 -10.01 -6.94 10.38
CA PRO A 196 -9.20 -7.49 11.48
C PRO A 196 -9.99 -8.38 12.45
N ARG A 197 -11.10 -7.87 12.97
CA ARG A 197 -11.89 -8.54 14.03
C ARG A 197 -12.96 -9.46 13.43
N VAL A 198 -13.84 -8.93 12.60
CA VAL A 198 -14.96 -9.65 11.99
C VAL A 198 -14.83 -9.55 10.48
N PRO A 199 -14.17 -10.52 9.82
CA PRO A 199 -14.07 -10.54 8.36
C PRO A 199 -15.41 -10.90 7.72
N ARG A 200 -15.68 -10.36 6.53
CA ARG A 200 -16.87 -10.65 5.74
C ARG A 200 -16.60 -11.85 4.82
N CYS A 201 -16.40 -13.03 5.41
CA CYS A 201 -16.01 -14.22 4.64
C CYS A 201 -17.05 -14.62 3.59
N HIS A 202 -18.34 -14.37 3.84
CA HIS A 202 -19.42 -14.65 2.88
C HIS A 202 -19.33 -13.80 1.59
N GLU A 203 -18.71 -12.62 1.65
CA GLU A 203 -18.47 -11.72 0.50
C GLU A 203 -17.07 -11.95 -0.14
N CYS A 204 -16.23 -12.80 0.47
CA CYS A 204 -14.83 -12.91 0.11
C CYS A 204 -14.62 -13.77 -1.15
N PRO A 205 -13.96 -13.24 -2.21
CA PRO A 205 -13.68 -14.02 -3.42
C PRO A 205 -12.72 -15.19 -3.17
N LEU A 206 -12.01 -15.16 -2.05
CA LEU A 206 -11.00 -16.15 -1.68
C LEU A 206 -11.53 -17.25 -0.74
N ARG A 207 -12.82 -17.17 -0.35
CA ARG A 207 -13.43 -18.05 0.68
C ARG A 207 -13.17 -19.53 0.45
N THR A 208 -13.37 -20.00 -0.78
CA THR A 208 -13.34 -21.44 -1.12
C THR A 208 -12.03 -22.14 -0.75
N HIS A 209 -10.90 -21.44 -0.85
CA HIS A 209 -9.57 -21.99 -0.57
C HIS A 209 -8.88 -21.30 0.63
N CYS A 210 -9.61 -20.49 1.40
CA CYS A 210 -9.04 -19.74 2.51
C CYS A 210 -9.01 -20.60 3.78
N ARG A 211 -7.84 -20.89 4.32
CA ARG A 211 -7.69 -21.69 5.55
C ARG A 211 -8.43 -21.08 6.74
N TRP A 212 -8.38 -19.76 6.88
CA TRP A 212 -9.10 -19.07 7.94
C TRP A 212 -10.62 -19.28 7.84
N SER A 213 -11.20 -19.10 6.65
CA SER A 213 -12.64 -19.25 6.47
C SER A 213 -13.10 -20.68 6.78
N GLN A 214 -12.31 -21.66 6.33
CA GLN A 214 -12.63 -23.08 6.55
C GLN A 214 -12.55 -23.50 8.03
N ALA A 215 -11.73 -22.83 8.82
CA ALA A 215 -11.58 -23.10 10.26
C ALA A 215 -12.63 -22.36 11.13
N HIS A 216 -13.35 -21.36 10.56
CA HIS A 216 -14.26 -20.48 11.31
C HIS A 216 -15.67 -20.41 10.69
N ASP A 217 -15.98 -21.20 9.67
CA ASP A 217 -17.32 -21.53 9.17
C ASP A 217 -17.86 -22.75 9.92
#